data_342d62ac2f073bd5f3776a985e32918e
#
_entry.id   342d62ac2f073bd5f3776a985e32918e
#
_cell.length_a   1.000
_cell.length_b   1.000
_cell.length_c   1.000
_cell.angle_alpha   90.00
_cell.angle_beta   90.00
_cell.angle_gamma   90.00
#
_symmetry.space_group_name_H-M   'P 1'
#
loop_
_entity.id
_entity.type
_entity.pdbx_description
1 polymer ?
#
loop_
_entity_poly.entity_id
_entity_poly.type
_entity_poly.pdbx_seq_one_letter_code
_entity_poly.pdbx_strand_id
1 'polypeptide(L)'
;MTSYDRRNLYKNGGGIGINKIGSLVYRSEEFVRKVFYKILRESVIKSSFGSCGKNVHIAEKSDIKGIGNISIGDDVAIGPHALLWTTRANIIIKEKVMIGPGLSIITGDHKINVVGKYMADVTDEEKDDENDQDVIIEKDVWIGANVTILKGVTVAEGCVIGAGTVLTK
;
A
#
# COMPACT_ATOMS: atom_id res chain seq x y z
N MET A 1 -31.25 -30.66 21.59
CA MET A 1 -30.34 -29.66 20.93
C MET A 1 -29.96 -30.25 19.58
N THR A 2 -30.64 -29.87 18.53
CA THR A 2 -30.51 -30.43 17.17
C THR A 2 -29.33 -29.77 16.46
N SER A 3 -28.35 -30.58 16.06
CA SER A 3 -27.21 -30.16 15.25
C SER A 3 -27.71 -29.71 13.87
N TYR A 4 -27.58 -28.45 13.55
CA TYR A 4 -27.92 -27.87 12.27
C TYR A 4 -26.88 -28.33 11.23
N ASP A 5 -27.27 -29.28 10.38
CA ASP A 5 -26.40 -29.79 9.30
C ASP A 5 -26.33 -28.79 8.15
N ARG A 6 -25.23 -28.04 8.08
CA ARG A 6 -24.95 -27.04 7.03
C ARG A 6 -24.69 -27.64 5.63
N ARG A 7 -24.68 -28.96 5.47
CA ARG A 7 -24.33 -29.61 4.20
C ARG A 7 -25.46 -29.66 3.17
N ASN A 8 -26.68 -29.28 3.51
CA ASN A 8 -27.85 -29.37 2.61
C ASN A 8 -28.26 -28.08 1.90
N LEU A 9 -27.60 -26.95 2.12
CA LEU A 9 -27.97 -25.67 1.51
C LEU A 9 -27.51 -25.47 0.04
N TYR A 10 -26.70 -26.39 -0.49
CA TYR A 10 -26.14 -26.24 -1.85
C TYR A 10 -26.58 -27.33 -2.85
N LYS A 11 -27.61 -28.11 -2.54
CA LYS A 11 -27.99 -29.26 -3.39
C LYS A 11 -29.15 -29.06 -4.37
N ASN A 12 -29.70 -27.87 -4.51
CA ASN A 12 -30.78 -27.61 -5.48
C ASN A 12 -30.49 -26.35 -6.31
N GLY A 13 -29.94 -26.53 -7.49
CA GLY A 13 -29.82 -25.49 -8.50
C GLY A 13 -29.07 -25.98 -9.72
N GLY A 14 -29.75 -26.27 -10.82
CA GLY A 14 -29.21 -26.63 -12.13
C GLY A 14 -28.32 -25.52 -12.71
N GLY A 15 -27.09 -25.39 -12.23
CA GLY A 15 -26.19 -24.28 -12.56
C GLY A 15 -24.76 -24.70 -12.94
N ILE A 16 -24.50 -25.98 -13.24
CA ILE A 16 -23.13 -26.43 -13.54
C ILE A 16 -22.55 -25.79 -14.79
N GLY A 17 -23.37 -25.43 -15.78
CA GLY A 17 -22.93 -24.74 -17.00
C GLY A 17 -22.65 -23.26 -16.77
N ILE A 18 -23.55 -22.58 -16.08
CA ILE A 18 -23.43 -21.13 -15.80
C ILE A 18 -22.24 -20.82 -14.87
N ASN A 19 -22.00 -21.67 -13.87
CA ASN A 19 -20.86 -21.52 -12.96
C ASN A 19 -19.51 -21.72 -13.67
N LYS A 20 -19.41 -22.63 -14.64
CA LYS A 20 -18.18 -22.81 -15.42
C LYS A 20 -17.92 -21.65 -16.37
N ILE A 21 -18.95 -21.16 -17.06
CA ILE A 21 -18.86 -19.99 -17.94
C ILE A 21 -18.54 -18.74 -17.10
N GLY A 22 -19.25 -18.52 -16.00
CA GLY A 22 -19.00 -17.40 -15.11
C GLY A 22 -17.57 -17.38 -14.56
N SER A 23 -17.04 -18.54 -14.16
CA SER A 23 -15.66 -18.65 -13.71
C SER A 23 -14.63 -18.40 -14.81
N LEU A 24 -14.93 -18.82 -16.04
CA LEU A 24 -14.06 -18.58 -17.19
C LEU A 24 -14.03 -17.09 -17.56
N VAL A 25 -15.19 -16.44 -17.59
CA VAL A 25 -15.31 -14.99 -17.83
C VAL A 25 -14.55 -14.21 -16.76
N TYR A 26 -14.78 -14.53 -15.50
CA TYR A 26 -14.06 -13.87 -14.38
C TYR A 26 -12.54 -14.01 -14.50
N ARG A 27 -12.06 -15.23 -14.80
CA ARG A 27 -10.61 -15.48 -14.95
C ARG A 27 -10.01 -14.74 -16.15
N SER A 28 -10.75 -14.67 -17.26
CA SER A 28 -10.30 -13.96 -18.47
C SER A 28 -10.26 -12.45 -18.23
N GLU A 29 -11.27 -11.89 -17.57
CA GLU A 29 -11.29 -10.48 -17.19
C GLU A 29 -10.12 -10.13 -16.25
N GLU A 30 -9.91 -10.95 -15.21
CA GLU A 30 -8.79 -10.78 -14.28
C GLU A 30 -7.43 -10.84 -14.99
N PHE A 31 -7.27 -11.78 -15.92
CA PHE A 31 -6.04 -11.91 -16.69
C PHE A 31 -5.79 -10.67 -17.56
N VAL A 32 -6.78 -10.23 -18.34
CA VAL A 32 -6.68 -9.03 -19.18
C VAL A 32 -6.36 -7.80 -18.33
N ARG A 33 -7.03 -7.61 -17.22
CA ARG A 33 -6.78 -6.51 -16.29
C ARG A 33 -5.35 -6.51 -15.75
N LYS A 34 -4.85 -7.68 -15.32
CA LYS A 34 -3.48 -7.83 -14.83
C LYS A 34 -2.43 -7.54 -15.91
N VAL A 35 -2.65 -8.03 -17.13
CA VAL A 35 -1.75 -7.77 -18.26
C VAL A 35 -1.73 -6.28 -18.60
N PHE A 36 -2.89 -5.65 -18.69
CA PHE A 36 -3.01 -4.21 -18.95
C PHE A 36 -2.32 -3.37 -17.86
N TYR A 37 -2.57 -3.71 -16.58
CA TYR A 37 -1.93 -3.05 -15.47
C TYR A 37 -0.40 -3.15 -15.55
N LYS A 38 0.12 -4.36 -15.74
CA LYS A 38 1.56 -4.62 -15.76
C LYS A 38 2.26 -3.89 -16.91
N ILE A 39 1.67 -3.90 -18.10
CA ILE A 39 2.33 -3.33 -19.31
C ILE A 39 2.24 -1.81 -19.32
N LEU A 40 1.09 -1.23 -18.99
CA LEU A 40 0.87 0.20 -19.14
C LEU A 40 0.99 0.97 -17.83
N ARG A 41 0.22 0.57 -16.82
CA ARG A 41 0.11 1.37 -15.59
C ARG A 41 1.32 1.23 -14.67
N GLU A 42 1.79 0.01 -14.45
CA GLU A 42 2.95 -0.22 -13.57
C GLU A 42 4.21 0.46 -14.11
N SER A 43 4.44 0.41 -15.43
CA SER A 43 5.57 1.09 -16.06
C SER A 43 5.52 2.60 -15.91
N VAL A 44 4.33 3.20 -16.08
CA VAL A 44 4.13 4.65 -15.89
C VAL A 44 4.36 5.04 -14.43
N ILE A 45 3.81 4.27 -13.48
CA ILE A 45 4.02 4.51 -12.05
C ILE A 45 5.52 4.48 -11.73
N LYS A 46 6.23 3.43 -12.16
CA LYS A 46 7.68 3.30 -11.91
C LYS A 46 8.52 4.45 -12.48
N SER A 47 8.17 4.92 -13.65
CA SER A 47 8.89 6.07 -14.27
C SER A 47 8.58 7.42 -13.62
N SER A 48 7.53 7.48 -12.80
CA SER A 48 7.10 8.71 -12.10
C SER A 48 7.70 8.85 -10.70
N PHE A 49 8.31 7.81 -10.14
CA PHE A 49 9.02 7.91 -8.87
C PHE A 49 10.24 8.81 -8.96
N GLY A 50 10.65 9.42 -7.86
CA GLY A 50 11.92 10.15 -7.74
C GLY A 50 13.11 9.27 -8.10
N SER A 51 13.08 7.99 -7.69
CA SER A 51 13.96 6.95 -8.19
C SER A 51 13.29 5.58 -8.09
N CYS A 52 13.60 4.66 -9.03
CA CYS A 52 13.07 3.31 -9.03
C CYS A 52 14.14 2.33 -9.48
N GLY A 53 14.47 1.37 -8.62
CA GLY A 53 15.45 0.33 -8.87
C GLY A 53 14.97 -0.75 -9.84
N LYS A 54 15.77 -1.81 -9.97
CA LYS A 54 15.46 -2.98 -10.82
C LYS A 54 14.54 -3.95 -10.07
N ASN A 55 13.78 -4.76 -10.82
CA ASN A 55 12.90 -5.81 -10.29
C ASN A 55 11.87 -5.31 -9.26
N VAL A 56 11.46 -4.05 -9.33
CA VAL A 56 10.40 -3.51 -8.49
C VAL A 56 9.06 -4.00 -9.00
N HIS A 57 8.22 -4.50 -8.10
CA HIS A 57 6.84 -4.88 -8.39
C HIS A 57 5.87 -4.10 -7.51
N ILE A 58 4.88 -3.47 -8.15
CA ILE A 58 3.83 -2.72 -7.45
C ILE A 58 2.51 -3.32 -7.87
N ALA A 59 1.81 -3.93 -6.91
CA ALA A 59 0.52 -4.51 -7.18
C ALA A 59 -0.56 -3.43 -7.44
N GLU A 60 -1.61 -3.84 -8.11
CA GLU A 60 -2.70 -2.95 -8.49
C GLU A 60 -3.49 -2.39 -7.29
N LYS A 61 -4.27 -1.33 -7.56
CA LYS A 61 -5.11 -0.61 -6.60
C LYS A 61 -4.32 0.13 -5.50
N SER A 62 -3.06 0.44 -5.75
CA SER A 62 -2.30 1.33 -4.88
C SER A 62 -2.70 2.79 -5.13
N ASP A 63 -2.80 3.57 -4.06
CA ASP A 63 -3.03 5.00 -4.07
C ASP A 63 -1.73 5.73 -3.71
N ILE A 64 -1.22 6.51 -4.64
CA ILE A 64 0.10 7.14 -4.51
C ILE A 64 -0.06 8.64 -4.72
N LYS A 65 0.27 9.43 -3.68
CA LYS A 65 0.28 10.89 -3.71
C LYS A 65 1.68 11.42 -3.49
N GLY A 66 2.08 12.41 -4.29
CA GLY A 66 3.43 13.00 -4.24
C GLY A 66 4.52 12.02 -4.73
N ILE A 67 4.23 11.30 -5.80
CA ILE A 67 5.03 10.18 -6.33
C ILE A 67 6.50 10.54 -6.57
N GLY A 68 6.82 11.80 -6.92
CA GLY A 68 8.19 12.26 -7.11
C GLY A 68 9.06 12.27 -5.84
N ASN A 69 8.41 12.24 -4.65
CA ASN A 69 9.10 12.19 -3.35
C ASN A 69 9.29 10.75 -2.85
N ILE A 70 9.08 9.74 -3.71
CA ILE A 70 9.22 8.34 -3.36
C ILE A 70 10.43 7.75 -4.08
N SER A 71 11.33 7.11 -3.34
CA SER A 71 12.50 6.41 -3.84
C SER A 71 12.42 4.93 -3.47
N ILE A 72 12.60 4.04 -4.46
CA ILE A 72 12.50 2.59 -4.27
C ILE A 72 13.77 1.94 -4.79
N GLY A 73 14.39 1.10 -3.97
CA GLY A 73 15.57 0.31 -4.29
C GLY A 73 15.27 -0.92 -5.16
N ASP A 74 16.29 -1.75 -5.36
CA ASP A 74 16.21 -2.97 -6.17
C ASP A 74 15.43 -4.09 -5.44
N ASP A 75 14.79 -4.98 -6.20
CA ASP A 75 14.14 -6.20 -5.69
C ASP A 75 13.04 -5.92 -4.64
N VAL A 76 12.26 -4.86 -4.80
CA VAL A 76 11.17 -4.48 -3.90
C VAL A 76 9.82 -4.96 -4.44
N ALA A 77 9.03 -5.60 -3.56
CA ALA A 77 7.66 -6.01 -3.87
C ALA A 77 6.65 -5.31 -2.95
N ILE A 78 5.72 -4.55 -3.54
CA ILE A 78 4.64 -3.84 -2.84
C ILE A 78 3.32 -4.52 -3.16
N GLY A 79 2.65 -5.01 -2.12
CA GLY A 79 1.35 -5.66 -2.19
C GLY A 79 0.22 -4.73 -2.65
N PRO A 80 -0.96 -5.30 -2.99
CA PRO A 80 -2.10 -4.50 -3.43
C PRO A 80 -2.67 -3.61 -2.34
N HIS A 81 -3.38 -2.55 -2.77
CA HIS A 81 -4.02 -1.57 -1.88
C HIS A 81 -3.03 -0.82 -0.98
N ALA A 82 -1.80 -0.62 -1.42
CA ALA A 82 -0.87 0.24 -0.71
C ALA A 82 -1.30 1.72 -0.85
N LEU A 83 -1.24 2.45 0.28
CA LEU A 83 -1.44 3.88 0.35
C LEU A 83 -0.08 4.53 0.68
N LEU A 84 0.50 5.22 -0.30
CA LEU A 84 1.78 5.90 -0.16
C LEU A 84 1.56 7.39 -0.34
N TRP A 85 1.40 8.11 0.74
CA TRP A 85 1.11 9.55 0.72
C TRP A 85 2.29 10.33 1.27
N THR A 86 2.98 10.99 0.34
CA THR A 86 4.00 11.97 0.70
C THR A 86 3.38 13.36 0.75
N THR A 87 3.90 14.17 1.63
CA THR A 87 3.62 15.59 1.76
C THR A 87 4.84 16.39 1.29
N ARG A 88 5.50 17.14 2.18
CA ARG A 88 6.78 17.81 1.90
C ARG A 88 7.99 16.88 2.13
N ALA A 89 7.78 15.74 2.77
CA ALA A 89 8.80 14.78 3.11
C ALA A 89 8.77 13.55 2.16
N ASN A 90 9.73 12.66 2.28
CA ASN A 90 9.98 11.55 1.36
C ASN A 90 9.55 10.19 1.94
N ILE A 91 9.33 9.23 1.06
CA ILE A 91 9.30 7.79 1.38
C ILE A 91 10.52 7.16 0.69
N ILE A 92 11.37 6.52 1.47
CA ILE A 92 12.60 5.88 1.00
C ILE A 92 12.53 4.39 1.35
N ILE A 93 12.38 3.55 0.33
CA ILE A 93 12.35 2.08 0.48
C ILE A 93 13.65 1.54 -0.13
N LYS A 94 14.48 0.93 0.69
CA LYS A 94 15.76 0.33 0.25
C LYS A 94 15.52 -0.99 -0.49
N GLU A 95 16.60 -1.68 -0.84
CA GLU A 95 16.53 -2.92 -1.60
C GLU A 95 16.01 -4.12 -0.78
N LYS A 96 15.47 -5.12 -1.49
CA LYS A 96 15.03 -6.43 -0.95
C LYS A 96 13.93 -6.34 0.10
N VAL A 97 13.02 -5.38 -0.05
CA VAL A 97 11.89 -5.19 0.87
C VAL A 97 10.65 -5.90 0.33
N MET A 98 9.99 -6.67 1.20
CA MET A 98 8.72 -7.34 0.91
C MET A 98 7.59 -6.71 1.71
N ILE A 99 6.55 -6.24 1.02
CA ILE A 99 5.42 -5.54 1.63
C ILE A 99 4.12 -6.28 1.33
N GLY A 100 3.42 -6.66 2.38
CA GLY A 100 2.09 -7.26 2.32
C GLY A 100 1.01 -6.28 1.81
N PRO A 101 -0.23 -6.77 1.60
CA PRO A 101 -1.35 -5.93 1.16
C PRO A 101 -1.75 -4.89 2.21
N GLY A 102 -2.25 -3.74 1.73
CA GLY A 102 -2.85 -2.72 2.60
C GLY A 102 -1.85 -1.90 3.43
N LEU A 103 -0.57 -1.83 3.03
CA LEU A 103 0.37 -0.91 3.68
C LEU A 103 -0.14 0.53 3.54
N SER A 104 -0.04 1.31 4.64
CA SER A 104 -0.27 2.75 4.62
C SER A 104 0.97 3.48 5.14
N ILE A 105 1.54 4.38 4.32
CA ILE A 105 2.61 5.29 4.72
C ILE A 105 2.15 6.71 4.55
N ILE A 106 2.28 7.53 5.61
CA ILE A 106 1.91 8.94 5.60
C ILE A 106 3.06 9.73 6.20
N THR A 107 3.67 10.62 5.41
CA THR A 107 4.87 11.36 5.83
C THR A 107 4.58 12.68 6.51
N GLY A 108 3.31 13.03 6.72
CA GLY A 108 2.94 14.31 7.33
C GLY A 108 1.68 14.24 8.17
N ASP A 109 1.48 15.24 9.00
CA ASP A 109 0.27 15.45 9.77
C ASP A 109 -0.16 16.94 9.77
N HIS A 110 -1.21 17.23 10.51
CA HIS A 110 -1.69 18.58 10.72
C HIS A 110 -1.06 19.21 11.98
N LYS A 111 -0.71 20.49 11.91
CA LYS A 111 -0.32 21.25 13.08
C LYS A 111 -1.54 21.45 13.99
N ILE A 112 -1.45 21.01 15.23
CA ILE A 112 -2.58 20.95 16.17
C ILE A 112 -2.44 21.93 17.36
N ASN A 113 -1.34 22.64 17.45
CA ASN A 113 -0.97 23.46 18.62
C ASN A 113 -1.15 24.98 18.41
N VAL A 114 -1.92 25.41 17.41
CA VAL A 114 -2.20 26.83 17.19
C VAL A 114 -3.40 27.26 18.03
N VAL A 115 -3.15 28.01 19.08
CA VAL A 115 -4.20 28.49 19.97
C VAL A 115 -5.11 29.50 19.26
N GLY A 116 -6.43 29.34 19.40
CA GLY A 116 -7.43 30.24 18.83
C GLY A 116 -7.72 30.05 17.34
N LYS A 117 -7.20 29.01 16.72
CA LYS A 117 -7.44 28.65 15.33
C LYS A 117 -7.90 27.19 15.21
N TYR A 118 -8.85 26.91 14.33
CA TYR A 118 -9.23 25.52 14.04
C TYR A 118 -8.09 24.82 13.28
N MET A 119 -7.87 23.55 13.55
CA MET A 119 -6.85 22.75 12.85
C MET A 119 -7.03 22.75 11.33
N ALA A 120 -8.27 22.78 10.87
CA ALA A 120 -8.60 22.81 9.44
C ALA A 120 -8.23 24.14 8.75
N ASP A 121 -8.04 25.21 9.51
CA ASP A 121 -7.71 26.53 8.99
C ASP A 121 -6.19 26.81 9.01
N VAL A 122 -5.40 25.87 9.55
CA VAL A 122 -3.94 25.96 9.53
C VAL A 122 -3.43 25.60 8.15
N THR A 123 -2.73 26.53 7.51
CA THR A 123 -2.18 26.36 6.16
C THR A 123 -0.88 25.55 6.17
N ASP A 124 -0.45 25.06 5.00
CA ASP A 124 0.81 24.32 4.90
C ASP A 124 2.04 25.20 5.20
N GLU A 125 1.98 26.51 4.97
CA GLU A 125 3.05 27.45 5.30
C GLU A 125 3.21 27.68 6.81
N GLU A 126 2.16 27.42 7.58
CA GLU A 126 2.17 27.55 9.03
C GLU A 126 2.66 26.28 9.75
N LYS A 127 2.83 25.18 9.02
CA LYS A 127 3.35 23.93 9.58
C LYS A 127 4.83 24.05 9.92
N ASP A 128 5.20 23.44 11.03
CA ASP A 128 6.60 23.28 11.41
C ASP A 128 7.24 22.14 10.56
N ASP A 129 8.56 22.10 10.51
CA ASP A 129 9.29 21.01 9.81
C ASP A 129 8.99 19.64 10.42
N GLU A 130 8.67 19.59 11.70
CA GLU A 130 8.30 18.38 12.42
C GLU A 130 6.96 17.77 11.98
N ASN A 131 6.12 18.55 11.29
CA ASN A 131 4.84 18.05 10.79
C ASN A 131 5.00 17.14 9.57
N ASP A 132 6.12 17.24 8.85
CA ASP A 132 6.42 16.43 7.67
C ASP A 132 7.84 15.85 7.82
N GLN A 133 7.93 14.51 7.96
CA GLN A 133 9.21 13.83 8.17
C GLN A 133 9.31 12.59 7.30
N ASP A 134 10.52 12.31 6.83
CA ASP A 134 10.79 11.15 5.97
C ASP A 134 10.42 9.84 6.67
N VAL A 135 9.92 8.90 5.88
CA VAL A 135 9.78 7.49 6.28
C VAL A 135 10.82 6.68 5.55
N ILE A 136 11.63 5.94 6.28
CA ILE A 136 12.71 5.13 5.75
C ILE A 136 12.46 3.66 6.08
N ILE A 137 12.46 2.81 5.06
CA ILE A 137 12.43 1.36 5.21
C ILE A 137 13.78 0.83 4.72
N GLU A 138 14.59 0.35 5.66
CA GLU A 138 15.92 -0.18 5.35
C GLU A 138 15.83 -1.52 4.60
N LYS A 139 16.96 -2.01 4.14
CA LYS A 139 17.03 -3.24 3.35
C LYS A 139 16.63 -4.48 4.13
N ASP A 140 16.22 -5.53 3.40
CA ASP A 140 15.86 -6.84 3.94
C ASP A 140 14.73 -6.78 4.99
N VAL A 141 13.75 -5.91 4.79
CA VAL A 141 12.58 -5.75 5.68
C VAL A 141 11.38 -6.50 5.12
N TRP A 142 10.66 -7.19 6.00
CA TRP A 142 9.36 -7.77 5.69
C TRP A 142 8.24 -7.07 6.46
N ILE A 143 7.28 -6.50 5.74
CA ILE A 143 6.11 -5.82 6.30
C ILE A 143 4.86 -6.68 6.04
N GLY A 144 4.16 -7.04 7.11
CA GLY A 144 2.92 -7.79 7.06
C GLY A 144 1.75 -6.98 6.46
N ALA A 145 0.57 -7.60 6.41
CA ALA A 145 -0.63 -6.97 5.87
C ALA A 145 -1.18 -5.86 6.80
N ASN A 146 -1.78 -4.81 6.20
CA ASN A 146 -2.47 -3.72 6.92
C ASN A 146 -1.60 -3.03 7.98
N VAL A 147 -0.33 -2.84 7.68
CA VAL A 147 0.59 -2.07 8.53
C VAL A 147 0.44 -0.59 8.20
N THR A 148 0.50 0.27 9.23
CA THR A 148 0.53 1.72 9.08
C THR A 148 1.87 2.25 9.59
N ILE A 149 2.53 3.10 8.79
CA ILE A 149 3.79 3.74 9.15
C ILE A 149 3.59 5.25 9.08
N LEU A 150 3.82 5.93 10.19
CA LEU A 150 3.67 7.36 10.30
C LEU A 150 5.01 8.08 10.05
N LYS A 151 4.93 9.37 9.88
CA LYS A 151 6.06 10.28 9.66
C LYS A 151 7.22 10.05 10.63
N GLY A 152 8.43 10.21 10.15
CA GLY A 152 9.66 10.15 10.97
C GLY A 152 10.12 8.73 11.35
N VAL A 153 9.38 7.69 10.95
CA VAL A 153 9.74 6.31 11.27
C VAL A 153 10.85 5.81 10.37
N THR A 154 11.88 5.21 10.96
CA THR A 154 12.87 4.38 10.27
C THR A 154 12.71 2.93 10.69
N VAL A 155 12.33 2.07 9.75
CA VAL A 155 12.31 0.61 9.95
C VAL A 155 13.72 0.08 9.68
N ALA A 156 14.37 -0.43 10.71
CA ALA A 156 15.76 -0.88 10.61
C ALA A 156 15.91 -2.13 9.73
N GLU A 157 17.13 -2.33 9.22
CA GLU A 157 17.52 -3.47 8.39
C GLU A 157 17.17 -4.81 9.04
N GLY A 158 16.65 -5.75 8.25
CA GLY A 158 16.31 -7.11 8.68
C GLY A 158 15.07 -7.21 9.57
N CYS A 159 14.32 -6.12 9.77
CA CYS A 159 13.13 -6.16 10.61
C CYS A 159 11.96 -6.90 9.95
N VAL A 160 11.17 -7.57 10.80
CA VAL A 160 9.88 -8.15 10.43
C VAL A 160 8.77 -7.41 11.19
N ILE A 161 7.85 -6.79 10.45
CA ILE A 161 6.71 -6.06 11.02
C ILE A 161 5.46 -6.92 10.90
N GLY A 162 4.86 -7.26 12.03
CA GLY A 162 3.63 -8.05 12.08
C GLY A 162 2.44 -7.35 11.43
N ALA A 163 1.49 -8.14 10.91
CA ALA A 163 0.27 -7.59 10.30
C ALA A 163 -0.53 -6.75 11.30
N GLY A 164 -1.14 -5.66 10.82
CA GLY A 164 -1.96 -4.75 11.62
C GLY A 164 -1.19 -3.82 12.56
N THR A 165 0.15 -3.81 12.49
CA THR A 165 0.97 -2.93 13.33
C THR A 165 0.86 -1.47 12.89
N VAL A 166 0.87 -0.55 13.88
CA VAL A 166 1.03 0.89 13.66
C VAL A 166 2.37 1.33 14.22
N LEU A 167 3.26 1.81 13.35
CA LEU A 167 4.57 2.35 13.69
C LEU A 167 4.48 3.87 13.80
N THR A 168 4.87 4.41 14.96
CA THR A 168 4.77 5.85 15.26
C THR A 168 6.10 6.50 15.61
N LYS A 169 7.13 5.68 15.85
CA LYS A 169 8.50 6.12 16.19
C LYS A 169 9.48 5.09 15.66
#